data_3459986762a212815406e522322cf066
#
_entry.id   3459986762a212815406e522322cf066
#
_cell.length_a   1.000
_cell.length_b   1.000
_cell.length_c   1.000
_cell.angle_alpha   90.00
_cell.angle_beta   90.00
_cell.angle_gamma   90.00
#
_symmetry.space_group_name_H-M   'P 1'
#
loop_
_entity.id
_entity.type
_entity.pdbx_description
1 polymer ?
#
loop_
_entity_poly.entity_id
_entity_poly.type
_entity_poly.pdbx_seq_one_letter_code
_entity_poly.pdbx_strand_id
1 'polypeptide(L)'
;HAQQLLDEGADILDVGGESTRPGSDYVSPEAEWARVAPVIEALYQWNVPLTLDTRRTYVMERALKNGWVDAINDVAALSDEGAIEALAPYQDIGVCLMHMQGIPESMQHNPQYSDVTTEVVQYLQGRVDACLQAGFAPERLLLDPGFGFGKTLQHNIDLMRDLQTWMAHSDYPVL
;
A
#
# COMPACT_ATOMS: atom_id res chain seq x y z
N HIS A 1 3.53 14.55 -16.73
CA HIS A 1 2.43 13.67 -16.32
C HIS A 1 1.82 14.10 -14.98
N ALA A 2 2.62 14.29 -13.91
CA ALA A 2 2.10 14.69 -12.60
C ALA A 2 1.25 15.99 -12.67
N GLN A 3 1.73 17.03 -13.38
CA GLN A 3 0.96 18.26 -13.59
C GLN A 3 -0.37 17.99 -14.29
N GLN A 4 -0.37 17.13 -15.30
CA GLN A 4 -1.61 16.76 -16.00
C GLN A 4 -2.62 16.10 -15.05
N LEU A 5 -2.17 15.19 -14.17
CA LEU A 5 -3.07 14.54 -13.19
C LEU A 5 -3.69 15.56 -12.23
N LEU A 6 -2.91 16.53 -11.76
CA LEU A 6 -3.42 17.62 -10.91
C LEU A 6 -4.40 18.51 -11.67
N ASP A 7 -4.12 18.85 -12.91
CA ASP A 7 -5.02 19.66 -13.76
C ASP A 7 -6.33 18.89 -14.05
N GLU A 8 -6.30 17.56 -14.08
CA GLU A 8 -7.46 16.66 -14.23
C GLU A 8 -8.19 16.40 -12.90
N GLY A 9 -7.71 16.94 -11.78
CA GLY A 9 -8.39 16.92 -10.48
C GLY A 9 -7.88 15.89 -9.48
N ALA A 10 -6.66 15.38 -9.63
CA ALA A 10 -6.05 14.54 -8.59
C ALA A 10 -5.73 15.37 -7.34
N ASP A 11 -6.13 14.87 -6.17
CA ASP A 11 -5.85 15.48 -4.86
C ASP A 11 -4.53 14.96 -4.27
N ILE A 12 -4.11 13.77 -4.64
CA ILE A 12 -2.91 13.08 -4.14
C ILE A 12 -2.17 12.49 -5.34
N LEU A 13 -0.84 12.52 -5.31
CA LEU A 13 0.00 11.85 -6.30
C LEU A 13 0.65 10.61 -5.67
N ASP A 14 0.42 9.43 -6.29
CA ASP A 14 1.04 8.18 -5.88
C ASP A 14 2.21 7.84 -6.80
N VAL A 15 3.39 7.58 -6.21
CA VAL A 15 4.64 7.39 -6.95
C VAL A 15 5.24 6.03 -6.64
N GLY A 16 5.34 5.16 -7.65
CA GLY A 16 5.94 3.83 -7.52
C GLY A 16 7.08 3.59 -8.50
N GLY A 17 8.09 2.84 -8.06
CA GLY A 17 9.27 2.49 -8.87
C GLY A 17 9.33 1.03 -9.34
N GLU A 18 8.54 0.15 -8.71
CA GLU A 18 8.33 -1.25 -9.09
C GLU A 18 6.89 -1.43 -9.60
N SER A 19 6.71 -2.13 -10.71
CA SER A 19 5.36 -2.53 -11.13
C SER A 19 4.90 -3.71 -10.28
N THR A 20 3.75 -3.58 -9.64
CA THR A 20 3.11 -4.65 -8.85
C THR A 20 2.04 -5.42 -9.63
N ARG A 21 1.94 -5.18 -10.96
CA ARG A 21 1.02 -5.92 -11.84
C ARG A 21 1.39 -7.40 -11.91
N PRO A 22 0.41 -8.30 -12.12
CA PRO A 22 0.69 -9.72 -12.29
C PRO A 22 1.76 -10.00 -13.34
N GLY A 23 2.78 -10.81 -12.95
CA GLY A 23 3.86 -11.20 -13.86
C GLY A 23 4.88 -10.09 -14.16
N SER A 24 4.89 -9.00 -13.40
CA SER A 24 5.93 -7.97 -13.54
C SER A 24 7.30 -8.50 -13.09
N ASP A 25 8.35 -8.00 -13.75
CA ASP A 25 9.72 -8.32 -13.38
C ASP A 25 10.09 -7.72 -12.01
N TYR A 26 10.89 -8.48 -11.27
CA TYR A 26 11.47 -8.01 -10.00
C TYR A 26 12.39 -6.80 -10.22
N VAL A 27 12.24 -5.82 -9.36
CA VAL A 27 13.11 -4.64 -9.28
C VAL A 27 13.84 -4.66 -7.94
N SER A 28 15.18 -4.49 -7.94
CA SER A 28 15.91 -4.42 -6.66
C SER A 28 15.55 -3.15 -5.89
N PRO A 29 15.63 -3.17 -4.55
CA PRO A 29 15.35 -1.98 -3.74
C PRO A 29 16.18 -0.76 -4.13
N GLU A 30 17.43 -0.94 -4.52
CA GLU A 30 18.32 0.13 -4.97
C GLU A 30 17.88 0.72 -6.31
N ALA A 31 17.45 -0.15 -7.24
CA ALA A 31 16.94 0.28 -8.54
C ALA A 31 15.59 0.99 -8.39
N GLU A 32 14.72 0.50 -7.52
CA GLU A 32 13.45 1.15 -7.18
C GLU A 32 13.70 2.54 -6.59
N TRP A 33 14.57 2.65 -5.59
CA TRP A 33 14.95 3.94 -5.00
C TRP A 33 15.52 4.91 -6.04
N ALA A 34 16.41 4.45 -6.91
CA ALA A 34 16.98 5.29 -7.96
C ALA A 34 15.95 5.83 -8.96
N ARG A 35 14.81 5.14 -9.12
CA ARG A 35 13.69 5.59 -9.96
C ARG A 35 12.81 6.61 -9.25
N VAL A 36 12.42 6.34 -7.99
CA VAL A 36 11.45 7.18 -7.28
C VAL A 36 12.07 8.42 -6.66
N ALA A 37 13.30 8.37 -6.14
CA ALA A 37 13.94 9.46 -5.43
C ALA A 37 13.91 10.80 -6.18
N PRO A 38 14.39 10.90 -7.43
CA PRO A 38 14.39 12.18 -8.16
C PRO A 38 12.97 12.70 -8.45
N VAL A 39 11.98 11.80 -8.53
CA VAL A 39 10.58 12.16 -8.80
C VAL A 39 9.94 12.73 -7.54
N ILE A 40 10.02 12.01 -6.40
CA ILE A 40 9.42 12.47 -5.15
C ILE A 40 10.10 13.74 -4.62
N GLU A 41 11.43 13.88 -4.78
CA GLU A 41 12.17 15.11 -4.44
C GLU A 41 11.65 16.31 -5.24
N ALA A 42 11.44 16.14 -6.55
CA ALA A 42 10.92 17.21 -7.41
C ALA A 42 9.46 17.56 -7.08
N LEU A 43 8.61 16.56 -6.85
CA LEU A 43 7.19 16.75 -6.56
C LEU A 43 6.96 17.31 -5.16
N TYR A 44 7.79 16.98 -4.19
CA TYR A 44 7.73 17.54 -2.84
C TYR A 44 7.75 19.09 -2.84
N GLN A 45 8.45 19.70 -3.80
CA GLN A 45 8.49 21.17 -3.95
C GLN A 45 7.15 21.78 -4.39
N TRP A 46 6.21 20.95 -4.87
CA TRP A 46 4.91 21.42 -5.34
C TRP A 46 3.88 21.59 -4.23
N ASN A 47 4.20 21.12 -3.02
CA ASN A 47 3.32 21.17 -1.84
C ASN A 47 1.96 20.50 -2.11
N VAL A 48 1.98 19.37 -2.78
CA VAL A 48 0.82 18.49 -3.00
C VAL A 48 1.04 17.19 -2.20
N PRO A 49 -0.03 16.56 -1.68
CA PRO A 49 0.10 15.30 -0.96
C PRO A 49 0.73 14.22 -1.86
N LEU A 50 1.76 13.57 -1.34
CA LEU A 50 2.49 12.50 -2.03
C LEU A 50 2.40 11.19 -1.27
N THR A 51 2.02 10.12 -1.96
CA THR A 51 2.18 8.76 -1.48
C THR A 51 3.31 8.06 -2.22
N LEU A 52 3.99 7.16 -1.54
CA LEU A 52 5.02 6.30 -2.11
C LEU A 52 4.50 4.87 -2.16
N ASP A 53 4.24 4.37 -3.39
CA ASP A 53 3.89 2.97 -3.63
C ASP A 53 5.17 2.13 -3.60
N THR A 54 5.38 1.47 -2.47
CA THR A 54 6.51 0.56 -2.27
C THR A 54 6.23 -0.49 -1.20
N ARG A 55 6.70 -1.70 -1.42
CA ARG A 55 6.69 -2.82 -0.47
C ARG A 55 8.06 -3.08 0.18
N ARG A 56 9.02 -2.16 -0.01
CA ARG A 56 10.41 -2.34 0.42
C ARG A 56 10.78 -1.42 1.56
N THR A 57 11.13 -1.98 2.71
CA THR A 57 11.63 -1.24 3.88
C THR A 57 12.77 -0.30 3.52
N TYR A 58 13.72 -0.77 2.69
CA TYR A 58 14.85 0.03 2.19
C TYR A 58 14.42 1.34 1.51
N VAL A 59 13.35 1.31 0.73
CA VAL A 59 12.84 2.48 -0.02
C VAL A 59 12.05 3.39 0.93
N MET A 60 11.21 2.80 1.80
CA MET A 60 10.46 3.51 2.83
C MET A 60 11.39 4.35 3.73
N GLU A 61 12.41 3.73 4.32
CA GLU A 61 13.37 4.40 5.21
C GLU A 61 14.01 5.64 4.58
N ARG A 62 14.35 5.55 3.29
CA ARG A 62 14.99 6.66 2.57
C ARG A 62 14.05 7.80 2.32
N ALA A 63 12.83 7.51 1.89
CA ALA A 63 11.80 8.53 1.66
C ALA A 63 11.44 9.25 2.97
N LEU A 64 11.23 8.49 4.04
CA LEU A 64 10.91 8.99 5.37
C LEU A 64 12.03 9.87 5.94
N LYS A 65 13.29 9.42 5.82
CA LYS A 65 14.45 10.18 6.29
C LYS A 65 14.57 11.54 5.61
N ASN A 66 14.18 11.64 4.34
CA ASN A 66 14.19 12.90 3.59
C ASN A 66 12.91 13.73 3.82
N GLY A 67 11.85 13.16 4.38
CA GLY A 67 10.59 13.87 4.61
C GLY A 67 9.87 14.26 3.31
N TRP A 68 9.97 13.45 2.26
CA TRP A 68 9.45 13.79 0.93
C TRP A 68 8.06 13.22 0.64
N VAL A 69 7.48 12.46 1.55
CA VAL A 69 6.19 11.79 1.35
C VAL A 69 5.29 11.95 2.57
N ASP A 70 3.98 11.94 2.34
CA ASP A 70 2.95 12.08 3.36
C ASP A 70 2.37 10.72 3.77
N ALA A 71 2.47 9.72 2.89
CA ALA A 71 2.03 8.36 3.20
C ALA A 71 2.83 7.30 2.44
N ILE A 72 2.79 6.08 2.96
CA ILE A 72 3.26 4.87 2.29
C ILE A 72 2.04 4.04 1.85
N ASN A 73 2.00 3.69 0.56
CA ASN A 73 1.05 2.77 -0.01
C ASN A 73 1.75 1.42 -0.21
N ASP A 74 1.43 0.42 0.61
CA ASP A 74 2.15 -0.85 0.61
C ASP A 74 1.25 -2.04 0.23
N VAL A 75 1.46 -2.56 -0.96
CA VAL A 75 0.76 -3.75 -1.48
C VAL A 75 1.03 -5.03 -0.68
N ALA A 76 2.03 -5.02 0.21
CA ALA A 76 2.39 -6.12 1.10
C ALA A 76 2.03 -5.85 2.57
N ALA A 77 1.33 -4.75 2.87
CA ALA A 77 0.84 -4.39 4.21
C ALA A 77 1.95 -4.42 5.29
N LEU A 78 3.10 -3.81 5.03
CA LEU A 78 4.27 -3.77 5.92
C LEU A 78 4.81 -5.15 6.32
N SER A 79 4.67 -6.15 5.46
CA SER A 79 5.19 -7.50 5.74
C SER A 79 6.68 -7.67 5.44
N ASP A 80 7.32 -6.70 4.78
CA ASP A 80 8.77 -6.71 4.59
C ASP A 80 9.48 -6.54 5.95
N GLU A 81 10.63 -7.20 6.11
CA GLU A 81 11.35 -7.20 7.38
C GLU A 81 11.74 -5.78 7.80
N GLY A 82 11.39 -5.38 9.03
CA GLY A 82 11.68 -4.08 9.60
C GLY A 82 10.77 -2.93 9.13
N ALA A 83 9.77 -3.18 8.26
CA ALA A 83 8.91 -2.12 7.73
C ALA A 83 8.10 -1.40 8.82
N ILE A 84 7.51 -2.15 9.74
CA ILE A 84 6.76 -1.58 10.87
C ILE A 84 7.67 -0.73 11.75
N GLU A 85 8.84 -1.24 12.11
CA GLU A 85 9.82 -0.56 12.94
C GLU A 85 10.37 0.71 12.27
N ALA A 86 10.53 0.68 10.96
CA ALA A 86 10.98 1.84 10.18
C ALA A 86 9.96 2.97 10.17
N LEU A 87 8.66 2.64 10.13
CA LEU A 87 7.57 3.64 10.09
C LEU A 87 7.09 4.09 11.47
N ALA A 88 7.24 3.29 12.50
CA ALA A 88 6.73 3.58 13.85
C ALA A 88 7.15 4.96 14.41
N PRO A 89 8.39 5.45 14.20
CA PRO A 89 8.81 6.77 14.69
C PRO A 89 8.13 7.97 14.00
N TYR A 90 7.57 7.80 12.79
CA TYR A 90 7.04 8.88 11.96
C TYR A 90 5.54 9.02 12.14
N GLN A 91 5.10 9.71 13.19
CA GLN A 91 3.70 9.77 13.63
C GLN A 91 2.74 10.47 12.65
N ASP A 92 3.26 11.33 11.76
CA ASP A 92 2.45 12.11 10.80
C ASP A 92 2.32 11.41 9.43
N ILE A 93 2.96 10.25 9.23
CA ILE A 93 2.92 9.52 7.97
C ILE A 93 1.74 8.55 7.94
N GLY A 94 0.88 8.68 6.93
CA GLY A 94 -0.20 7.74 6.64
C GLY A 94 0.31 6.41 6.10
N VAL A 95 -0.46 5.34 6.28
CA VAL A 95 -0.10 4.00 5.78
C VAL A 95 -1.32 3.30 5.20
N CYS A 96 -1.26 2.95 3.92
CA CYS A 96 -2.22 2.06 3.28
C CYS A 96 -1.71 0.63 3.38
N LEU A 97 -2.50 -0.23 4.00
CA LEU A 97 -2.24 -1.65 4.16
C LEU A 97 -3.10 -2.43 3.15
N MET A 98 -2.47 -2.98 2.11
CA MET A 98 -3.21 -3.74 1.09
C MET A 98 -3.07 -5.26 1.29
N HIS A 99 -4.15 -5.98 0.99
CA HIS A 99 -4.12 -7.44 0.95
C HIS A 99 -3.71 -7.98 -0.42
N MET A 100 -2.67 -8.81 -0.43
CA MET A 100 -2.25 -9.61 -1.57
C MET A 100 -1.96 -11.05 -1.13
N GLN A 101 -2.45 -12.05 -1.87
CA GLN A 101 -2.03 -13.44 -1.67
C GLN A 101 -0.82 -13.74 -2.57
N GLY A 102 0.33 -14.11 -1.96
CA GLY A 102 1.56 -14.38 -2.69
C GLY A 102 2.40 -13.13 -2.97
N ILE A 103 3.05 -13.10 -4.11
CA ILE A 103 3.90 -12.01 -4.59
C ILE A 103 3.50 -11.60 -6.01
N PRO A 104 3.77 -10.36 -6.47
CA PRO A 104 3.32 -9.88 -7.78
C PRO A 104 3.66 -10.81 -8.95
N GLU A 105 4.84 -11.43 -8.93
CA GLU A 105 5.32 -12.31 -9.99
C GLU A 105 4.46 -13.58 -10.16
N SER A 106 3.87 -14.08 -9.07
CA SER A 106 3.17 -15.37 -9.06
C SER A 106 1.76 -15.35 -8.49
N MET A 107 1.30 -14.23 -7.97
CA MET A 107 0.03 -14.12 -7.22
C MET A 107 -1.21 -14.62 -7.98
N GLN A 108 -1.20 -14.58 -9.32
CA GLN A 108 -2.30 -15.06 -10.13
C GLN A 108 -2.19 -16.55 -10.51
N HIS A 109 -1.15 -17.25 -10.06
CA HIS A 109 -1.04 -18.69 -10.27
C HIS A 109 -1.90 -19.43 -9.25
N ASN A 110 -3.17 -19.65 -9.59
CA ASN A 110 -4.13 -20.43 -8.81
C ASN A 110 -4.38 -19.89 -7.38
N PRO A 111 -4.82 -18.63 -7.21
CA PRO A 111 -5.17 -18.11 -5.89
C PRO A 111 -6.35 -18.88 -5.29
N GLN A 112 -6.26 -19.24 -4.01
CA GLN A 112 -7.24 -20.08 -3.31
C GLN A 112 -7.72 -19.40 -2.05
N TYR A 113 -9.03 -19.34 -1.86
CA TYR A 113 -9.71 -18.88 -0.65
C TYR A 113 -10.86 -19.82 -0.33
N SER A 114 -11.09 -20.10 0.94
CA SER A 114 -12.32 -20.75 1.41
C SER A 114 -13.47 -19.73 1.47
N ASP A 115 -13.17 -18.53 1.95
CA ASP A 115 -14.02 -17.34 1.96
C ASP A 115 -13.12 -16.11 1.80
N VAL A 116 -13.13 -15.52 0.61
CA VAL A 116 -12.20 -14.43 0.27
C VAL A 116 -12.42 -13.21 1.14
N THR A 117 -13.67 -12.84 1.44
CA THR A 117 -13.98 -11.66 2.23
C THR A 117 -13.50 -11.83 3.68
N THR A 118 -13.82 -12.96 4.29
CA THR A 118 -13.38 -13.26 5.66
C THR A 118 -11.86 -13.31 5.76
N GLU A 119 -11.18 -13.98 4.84
CA GLU A 119 -9.72 -14.14 4.86
C GLU A 119 -9.00 -12.79 4.65
N VAL A 120 -9.48 -11.95 3.73
CA VAL A 120 -8.94 -10.61 3.50
C VAL A 120 -9.10 -9.73 4.74
N VAL A 121 -10.30 -9.70 5.34
CA VAL A 121 -10.57 -8.92 6.54
C VAL A 121 -9.70 -9.38 7.71
N GLN A 122 -9.57 -10.68 7.93
CA GLN A 122 -8.73 -11.24 9.00
C GLN A 122 -7.25 -10.89 8.80
N TYR A 123 -6.75 -10.98 7.56
CA TYR A 123 -5.38 -10.60 7.25
C TYR A 123 -5.12 -9.13 7.56
N LEU A 124 -5.97 -8.23 7.04
CA LEU A 124 -5.81 -6.79 7.26
C LEU A 124 -5.93 -6.43 8.74
N GLN A 125 -6.87 -7.04 9.48
CA GLN A 125 -6.97 -6.84 10.92
C GLN A 125 -5.70 -7.27 11.65
N GLY A 126 -5.11 -8.40 11.30
CA GLY A 126 -3.82 -8.84 11.86
C GLY A 126 -2.68 -7.86 11.58
N ARG A 127 -2.69 -7.21 10.40
CA ARG A 127 -1.69 -6.15 10.07
C ARG A 127 -1.93 -4.87 10.86
N VAL A 128 -3.20 -4.46 11.01
CA VAL A 128 -3.60 -3.36 11.88
C VAL A 128 -3.13 -3.60 13.32
N ASP A 129 -3.42 -4.78 13.87
CA ASP A 129 -3.04 -5.13 15.24
C ASP A 129 -1.51 -5.03 15.45
N ALA A 130 -0.73 -5.49 14.47
CA ALA A 130 0.73 -5.37 14.50
C ALA A 130 1.20 -3.90 14.49
N CYS A 131 0.58 -3.04 13.67
CA CYS A 131 0.87 -1.61 13.64
C CYS A 131 0.53 -0.93 14.97
N LEU A 132 -0.66 -1.21 15.52
CA LEU A 132 -1.09 -0.64 16.81
C LEU A 132 -0.16 -1.08 17.97
N GLN A 133 0.27 -2.35 17.97
CA GLN A 133 1.24 -2.86 18.96
C GLN A 133 2.59 -2.15 18.86
N ALA A 134 2.99 -1.72 17.67
CA ALA A 134 4.20 -0.94 17.43
C ALA A 134 4.02 0.57 17.71
N GLY A 135 2.83 1.00 18.16
CA GLY A 135 2.55 2.38 18.56
C GLY A 135 2.03 3.29 17.45
N PHE A 136 1.53 2.73 16.33
CA PHE A 136 0.84 3.53 15.31
C PHE A 136 -0.48 4.06 15.87
N ALA A 137 -0.79 5.32 15.58
CA ALA A 137 -2.12 5.86 15.82
C ALA A 137 -3.12 5.29 14.79
N PRO A 138 -4.34 4.90 15.21
CA PRO A 138 -5.33 4.32 14.31
C PRO A 138 -5.63 5.20 13.08
N GLU A 139 -5.62 6.51 13.26
CA GLU A 139 -5.93 7.52 12.23
C GLU A 139 -4.90 7.54 11.08
N ARG A 140 -3.76 6.91 11.26
CA ARG A 140 -2.72 6.76 10.22
C ARG A 140 -3.03 5.64 9.24
N LEU A 141 -3.95 4.74 9.56
CA LEU A 141 -4.15 3.50 8.84
C LEU A 141 -5.31 3.59 7.85
N LEU A 142 -5.07 3.12 6.64
CA LEU A 142 -6.02 2.96 5.55
C LEU A 142 -5.94 1.51 5.07
N LEU A 143 -7.06 0.89 4.76
CA LEU A 143 -7.11 -0.52 4.33
C LEU A 143 -7.48 -0.62 2.86
N ASP A 144 -6.83 -1.54 2.14
CA ASP A 144 -7.15 -1.86 0.76
C ASP A 144 -7.37 -3.38 0.61
N PRO A 145 -8.55 -3.84 0.17
CA PRO A 145 -8.81 -5.25 -0.07
C PRO A 145 -7.96 -5.85 -1.20
N GLY A 146 -7.30 -5.03 -2.02
CA GLY A 146 -6.41 -5.45 -3.08
C GLY A 146 -7.12 -6.17 -4.22
N PHE A 147 -8.10 -5.51 -4.86
CA PHE A 147 -8.76 -6.05 -6.05
C PHE A 147 -7.75 -6.38 -7.14
N GLY A 148 -7.83 -7.60 -7.69
CA GLY A 148 -6.90 -8.08 -8.72
C GLY A 148 -5.58 -8.63 -8.21
N PHE A 149 -5.27 -8.53 -6.92
CA PHE A 149 -4.02 -9.01 -6.33
C PHE A 149 -4.20 -10.39 -5.68
N GLY A 150 -3.73 -11.44 -6.37
CA GLY A 150 -3.88 -12.82 -5.91
C GLY A 150 -5.34 -13.25 -5.75
N LYS A 151 -6.20 -12.86 -6.70
CA LYS A 151 -7.64 -13.12 -6.67
C LYS A 151 -8.17 -13.45 -8.06
N THR A 152 -9.06 -14.46 -8.15
CA THR A 152 -9.81 -14.76 -9.38
C THR A 152 -10.87 -13.70 -9.64
N LEU A 153 -11.48 -13.69 -10.83
CA LEU A 153 -12.63 -12.84 -11.12
C LEU A 153 -13.76 -13.06 -10.11
N GLN A 154 -14.06 -14.32 -9.76
CA GLN A 154 -15.12 -14.62 -8.78
C GLN A 154 -14.78 -14.08 -7.40
N HIS A 155 -13.54 -14.21 -6.93
CA HIS A 155 -13.09 -13.65 -5.65
C HIS A 155 -13.25 -12.12 -5.62
N ASN A 156 -12.95 -11.42 -6.72
CA ASN A 156 -13.16 -9.96 -6.80
C ASN A 156 -14.64 -9.58 -6.78
N ILE A 157 -15.51 -10.35 -7.44
CA ILE A 157 -16.97 -10.13 -7.41
C ILE A 157 -17.51 -10.34 -5.98
N ASP A 158 -17.09 -11.40 -5.30
CA ASP A 158 -17.53 -11.69 -3.93
C ASP A 158 -17.09 -10.60 -2.96
N LEU A 159 -15.82 -10.17 -3.03
CA LEU A 159 -15.31 -9.03 -2.27
C LEU A 159 -16.09 -7.74 -2.53
N MET A 160 -16.38 -7.42 -3.80
CA MET A 160 -17.13 -6.21 -4.16
C MET A 160 -18.56 -6.26 -3.62
N ARG A 161 -19.21 -7.43 -3.70
CA ARG A 161 -20.55 -7.62 -3.14
C ARG A 161 -20.59 -7.37 -1.64
N ASP A 162 -19.59 -7.84 -0.92
CA ASP A 162 -19.55 -7.80 0.54
C ASP A 162 -18.88 -6.53 1.08
N LEU A 163 -18.27 -5.71 0.21
CA LEU A 163 -17.49 -4.52 0.56
C LEU A 163 -18.25 -3.53 1.44
N GLN A 164 -19.50 -3.23 1.09
CA GLN A 164 -20.32 -2.30 1.86
C GLN A 164 -20.54 -2.80 3.30
N THR A 165 -20.75 -4.11 3.48
CA THR A 165 -20.92 -4.71 4.80
C THR A 165 -19.62 -4.64 5.60
N TRP A 166 -18.49 -4.93 4.97
CA TRP A 166 -17.19 -4.80 5.62
C TRP A 166 -16.90 -3.35 6.02
N MET A 167 -17.04 -2.39 5.11
CA MET A 167 -16.81 -0.96 5.39
C MET A 167 -17.67 -0.44 6.54
N ALA A 168 -18.93 -0.90 6.65
CA ALA A 168 -19.84 -0.49 7.72
C ALA A 168 -19.40 -0.99 9.12
N HIS A 169 -18.53 -1.99 9.18
CA HIS A 169 -18.01 -2.58 10.43
C HIS A 169 -16.49 -2.36 10.61
N SER A 170 -15.85 -1.64 9.70
CA SER A 170 -14.44 -1.26 9.81
C SER A 170 -14.31 0.04 10.58
N ASP A 171 -13.38 0.10 11.52
CA ASP A 171 -12.99 1.33 12.20
C ASP A 171 -12.00 2.18 11.37
N TYR A 172 -11.60 1.67 10.19
CA TYR A 172 -10.60 2.25 9.30
C TYR A 172 -11.22 2.60 7.95
N PRO A 173 -10.79 3.71 7.32
CA PRO A 173 -11.16 4.01 5.93
C PRO A 173 -10.66 2.89 4.99
N VAL A 174 -11.37 2.74 3.87
CA VAL A 174 -11.07 1.71 2.85
C VAL A 174 -10.83 2.40 1.51
N LEU A 175 -9.75 2.03 0.84
CA LEU A 175 -9.38 2.49 -0.51
C LEU A 175 -10.09 1.65 -1.57
#